data_dcf03ab35417147fd45525767fa60718
#
_entry.id   dcf03ab35417147fd45525767fa60718
#
_cell.length_a   1.000
_cell.length_b   1.000
_cell.length_c   1.000
_cell.angle_alpha   90.00
_cell.angle_beta   90.00
_cell.angle_gamma   90.00
#
_symmetry.space_group_name_H-M   'P 1'
#
loop_
_entity.id
_entity.type
_entity.pdbx_description
1 polymer ?
#
loop_
_entity_poly.entity_id
_entity_poly.type
_entity_poly.pdbx_seq_one_letter_code
_entity_poly.pdbx_strand_id
1 'polypeptide(L)'
;MLLPHGYEGQGPEHSSARLERFLQLCAGENIQVVNCTTPSNYFHVLRRQMHREFRKPLIIMTPKSLLRHKKCVSNISEFSKKSTFHRVLEDDAYSEVNNLLELKKRDDKIKKVVICSGKIYYDLIEAREKYKNDRVTFVRIEQLYPFPAKTLANILKRYTKARFIWCQEEPKNMGAWNTVRNYID
;
A
#
# COMPACT_ATOMS: atom_id res chain seq x y z
N MET A 1 -15.35 1.18 -8.56
CA MET A 1 -14.87 0.32 -9.66
C MET A 1 -13.76 -0.56 -9.11
N LEU A 2 -13.84 -1.87 -9.32
CA LEU A 2 -12.79 -2.83 -8.99
C LEU A 2 -12.07 -3.19 -10.29
N LEU A 3 -10.77 -2.96 -10.35
CA LEU A 3 -10.01 -3.04 -11.60
C LEU A 3 -8.88 -4.06 -11.49
N PRO A 4 -8.80 -5.05 -12.39
CA PRO A 4 -7.75 -6.05 -12.38
C PRO A 4 -6.42 -5.41 -12.77
N HIS A 5 -5.52 -5.30 -11.81
CA HIS A 5 -4.20 -4.70 -11.98
C HIS A 5 -3.11 -5.68 -11.53
N GLY A 6 -2.01 -5.72 -12.27
CA GLY A 6 -0.84 -6.51 -11.91
C GLY A 6 -0.06 -7.01 -13.12
N TYR A 7 1.09 -7.61 -12.84
CA TYR A 7 2.00 -8.22 -13.81
C TYR A 7 2.15 -9.73 -13.54
N GLU A 8 1.03 -10.40 -13.31
CA GLU A 8 0.99 -11.76 -12.78
C GLU A 8 0.98 -12.85 -13.85
N GLY A 9 0.92 -12.49 -15.14
CA GLY A 9 0.89 -13.44 -16.24
C GLY A 9 -0.38 -14.32 -16.31
N GLN A 10 -1.47 -13.92 -15.63
CA GLN A 10 -2.71 -14.70 -15.57
C GLN A 10 -3.67 -14.45 -16.73
N GLY A 11 -3.24 -13.70 -17.74
CA GLY A 11 -4.05 -13.32 -18.88
C GLY A 11 -4.42 -11.83 -18.88
N PRO A 12 -4.76 -11.29 -20.08
CA PRO A 12 -5.00 -9.85 -20.23
C PRO A 12 -6.21 -9.34 -19.44
N GLU A 13 -7.26 -10.15 -19.29
CA GLU A 13 -8.46 -9.81 -18.53
C GLU A 13 -8.23 -9.67 -17.02
N HIS A 14 -7.12 -10.19 -16.50
CA HIS A 14 -6.74 -10.13 -15.08
C HIS A 14 -5.66 -9.09 -14.79
N SER A 15 -5.14 -8.39 -15.79
CA SER A 15 -4.03 -7.44 -15.66
C SER A 15 -4.18 -6.23 -16.59
N SER A 16 -5.39 -5.95 -17.07
CA SER A 16 -5.63 -4.90 -18.07
C SER A 16 -5.74 -3.49 -17.50
N ALA A 17 -6.00 -3.33 -16.20
CA ALA A 17 -6.07 -2.03 -15.57
C ALA A 17 -4.69 -1.33 -15.56
N ARG A 18 -4.70 -0.03 -15.78
CA ARG A 18 -3.50 0.81 -15.81
C ARG A 18 -3.66 1.91 -14.78
N LEU A 19 -2.94 1.78 -13.69
CA LEU A 19 -2.99 2.67 -12.52
C LEU A 19 -2.71 4.12 -12.92
N GLU A 20 -1.68 4.34 -13.74
CA GLU A 20 -1.26 5.65 -14.20
C GLU A 20 -2.36 6.41 -14.94
N ARG A 21 -3.24 5.75 -15.67
CA ARG A 21 -4.36 6.39 -16.37
C ARG A 21 -5.36 7.01 -15.42
N PHE A 22 -5.68 6.29 -14.34
CA PHE A 22 -6.59 6.83 -13.32
C PHE A 22 -5.95 7.96 -12.53
N LEU A 23 -4.65 7.87 -12.24
CA LEU A 23 -3.91 8.94 -11.59
C LEU A 23 -3.84 10.21 -12.46
N GLN A 24 -3.74 10.07 -13.78
CA GLN A 24 -3.80 11.20 -14.72
C GLN A 24 -5.16 11.91 -14.75
N LEU A 25 -6.24 11.21 -14.42
CA LEU A 25 -7.59 11.78 -14.35
C LEU A 25 -7.88 12.49 -13.03
N CYS A 26 -6.95 12.46 -12.10
CA CYS A 26 -7.11 13.04 -10.76
C CYS A 26 -6.91 14.54 -10.77
N ALA A 27 -7.94 15.30 -10.34
CA ALA A 27 -7.86 16.74 -10.14
C ALA A 27 -8.91 17.18 -9.11
N GLY A 28 -8.58 18.16 -8.25
CA GLY A 28 -9.54 18.75 -7.30
C GLY A 28 -10.26 17.73 -6.41
N GLU A 29 -9.61 16.63 -6.08
CA GLU A 29 -10.19 15.52 -5.31
C GLU A 29 -11.45 14.91 -5.96
N ASN A 30 -11.53 14.89 -7.29
CA ASN A 30 -12.67 14.41 -8.06
C ASN A 30 -12.96 12.91 -7.88
N ILE A 31 -11.91 12.09 -7.78
CA ILE A 31 -11.99 10.63 -7.60
C ILE A 31 -11.08 10.17 -6.45
N GLN A 32 -11.18 8.91 -6.07
CA GLN A 32 -10.28 8.27 -5.13
C GLN A 32 -9.63 7.07 -5.81
N VAL A 33 -8.30 6.95 -5.70
CA VAL A 33 -7.54 5.82 -6.25
C VAL A 33 -6.85 5.11 -5.11
N VAL A 34 -7.13 3.82 -4.94
CA VAL A 34 -6.60 2.99 -3.87
C VAL A 34 -6.06 1.66 -4.39
N ASN A 35 -5.08 1.12 -3.69
CA ASN A 35 -4.48 -0.18 -3.94
C ASN A 35 -4.26 -0.89 -2.59
N CYS A 36 -5.31 -1.56 -2.11
CA CYS A 36 -5.33 -2.15 -0.77
C CYS A 36 -4.50 -3.44 -0.72
N THR A 37 -3.68 -3.56 0.33
CA THR A 37 -2.83 -4.73 0.55
C THR A 37 -3.38 -5.70 1.60
N THR A 38 -4.36 -5.31 2.41
CA THR A 38 -4.94 -6.20 3.43
C THR A 38 -6.45 -6.33 3.29
N PRO A 39 -7.04 -7.48 3.65
CA PRO A 39 -8.49 -7.68 3.63
C PRO A 39 -9.25 -6.67 4.50
N SER A 40 -8.75 -6.35 5.69
CA SER A 40 -9.38 -5.38 6.59
C SER A 40 -9.41 -3.98 5.98
N ASN A 41 -8.30 -3.55 5.38
CA ASN A 41 -8.24 -2.23 4.76
C ASN A 41 -9.12 -2.13 3.51
N TYR A 42 -9.21 -3.23 2.73
CA TYR A 42 -10.14 -3.35 1.62
C TYR A 42 -11.61 -3.24 2.09
N PHE A 43 -11.98 -3.94 3.15
CA PHE A 43 -13.30 -3.83 3.77
C PHE A 43 -13.60 -2.40 4.21
N HIS A 44 -12.65 -1.75 4.89
CA HIS A 44 -12.85 -0.40 5.40
C HIS A 44 -12.90 0.68 4.32
N VAL A 45 -12.25 0.51 3.18
CA VAL A 45 -12.40 1.47 2.08
C VAL A 45 -13.80 1.42 1.48
N LEU A 46 -14.41 0.23 1.36
CA LEU A 46 -15.79 0.08 0.92
C LEU A 46 -16.77 0.64 1.95
N ARG A 47 -16.56 0.30 3.22
CA ARG A 47 -17.36 0.85 4.32
C ARG A 47 -17.28 2.38 4.34
N ARG A 48 -16.11 2.96 4.22
CA ARG A 48 -15.91 4.41 4.12
C ARG A 48 -16.67 5.03 2.96
N GLN A 49 -16.67 4.39 1.79
CA GLN A 49 -17.39 4.85 0.59
C GLN A 49 -18.90 4.94 0.84
N MET A 50 -19.45 3.98 1.59
CA MET A 50 -20.88 3.95 1.91
C MET A 50 -21.29 4.97 2.98
N HIS A 51 -20.39 5.23 3.95
CA HIS A 51 -20.68 6.14 5.07
C HIS A 51 -20.47 7.63 4.78
N ARG A 52 -19.80 7.97 3.67
CA ARG A 52 -19.59 9.38 3.30
C ARG A 52 -20.86 9.98 2.75
N GLU A 53 -21.12 11.23 3.12
CA GLU A 53 -22.28 12.01 2.64
C GLU A 53 -22.17 12.40 1.16
N PHE A 54 -20.94 12.46 0.63
CA PHE A 54 -20.67 12.74 -0.78
C PHE A 54 -20.44 11.48 -1.61
N ARG A 55 -20.71 11.56 -2.92
CA ARG A 55 -20.51 10.47 -3.87
C ARG A 55 -19.43 10.85 -4.90
N LYS A 56 -18.20 10.40 -4.66
CA LYS A 56 -17.08 10.48 -5.62
C LYS A 56 -16.69 9.07 -6.04
N PRO A 57 -16.31 8.85 -7.31
CA PRO A 57 -15.87 7.54 -7.76
C PRO A 57 -14.70 7.01 -6.92
N LEU A 58 -14.78 5.74 -6.53
CA LEU A 58 -13.72 5.00 -5.87
C LEU A 58 -13.16 3.96 -6.86
N ILE A 59 -11.90 4.10 -7.21
CA ILE A 59 -11.14 3.21 -8.08
C ILE A 59 -10.26 2.35 -7.18
N ILE A 60 -10.47 1.03 -7.20
CA ILE A 60 -9.70 0.08 -6.42
C ILE A 60 -8.92 -0.81 -7.37
N MET A 61 -7.60 -0.81 -7.26
CA MET A 61 -6.74 -1.78 -7.91
C MET A 61 -6.85 -3.11 -7.18
N THR A 62 -7.17 -4.17 -7.89
CA THR A 62 -7.49 -5.50 -7.33
C THR A 62 -6.65 -6.57 -8.00
N PRO A 63 -5.39 -6.76 -7.60
CA PRO A 63 -4.58 -7.86 -8.12
C PRO A 63 -5.18 -9.20 -7.70
N LYS A 64 -5.34 -10.12 -8.65
CA LYS A 64 -6.06 -11.39 -8.45
C LYS A 64 -5.33 -12.33 -7.50
N SER A 65 -4.01 -12.31 -7.50
CA SER A 65 -3.19 -13.17 -6.64
C SER A 65 -3.45 -12.94 -5.14
N LEU A 66 -3.77 -11.71 -4.74
CA LEU A 66 -4.04 -11.39 -3.32
C LEU A 66 -5.28 -12.13 -2.77
N LEU A 67 -6.22 -12.56 -3.62
CA LEU A 67 -7.39 -13.33 -3.19
C LEU A 67 -7.01 -14.69 -2.55
N ARG A 68 -5.83 -15.21 -2.87
CA ARG A 68 -5.34 -16.52 -2.40
C ARG A 68 -3.97 -16.45 -1.75
N HIS A 69 -3.44 -15.26 -1.54
CA HIS A 69 -2.09 -15.08 -1.00
C HIS A 69 -2.08 -15.40 0.50
N LYS A 70 -1.25 -16.35 0.92
CA LYS A 70 -1.22 -16.88 2.30
C LYS A 70 -0.92 -15.81 3.36
N LYS A 71 -0.13 -14.79 3.01
CA LYS A 71 0.23 -13.68 3.91
C LYS A 71 -0.76 -12.51 3.85
N CYS A 72 -1.67 -12.48 2.85
CA CYS A 72 -2.71 -11.45 2.73
C CYS A 72 -3.91 -11.79 3.60
N VAL A 73 -3.73 -11.67 4.90
CA VAL A 73 -4.72 -11.98 5.92
C VAL A 73 -4.89 -10.81 6.88
N SER A 74 -5.99 -10.78 7.60
CA SER A 74 -6.27 -9.78 8.63
C SER A 74 -6.91 -10.44 9.84
N ASN A 75 -6.62 -9.93 11.03
CA ASN A 75 -7.27 -10.38 12.24
C ASN A 75 -8.74 -9.95 12.23
N ILE A 76 -9.64 -10.77 12.78
CA ILE A 76 -11.08 -10.46 12.85
C ILE A 76 -11.35 -9.14 13.58
N SER A 77 -10.55 -8.80 14.57
CA SER A 77 -10.65 -7.54 15.32
C SER A 77 -10.46 -6.30 14.45
N GLU A 78 -9.68 -6.41 13.36
CA GLU A 78 -9.42 -5.32 12.42
C GLU A 78 -10.65 -4.95 11.57
N PHE A 79 -11.66 -5.80 11.52
CA PHE A 79 -12.95 -5.49 10.85
C PHE A 79 -13.96 -4.81 11.77
N SER A 80 -13.61 -4.55 13.02
CA SER A 80 -14.49 -3.99 14.02
C SER A 80 -14.85 -2.52 13.76
N LYS A 81 -15.89 -2.02 14.50
CA LYS A 81 -16.28 -0.60 14.44
C LYS A 81 -15.20 0.36 14.94
N LYS A 82 -14.22 -0.12 15.71
CA LYS A 82 -13.11 0.67 16.24
C LYS A 82 -11.99 0.87 15.20
N SER A 83 -11.99 0.09 14.13
CA SER A 83 -11.03 0.20 13.03
C SER A 83 -11.57 1.03 11.88
N THR A 84 -10.69 1.53 11.04
CA THR A 84 -11.01 2.43 9.93
C THR A 84 -10.08 2.17 8.74
N PHE A 85 -10.36 2.78 7.60
CA PHE A 85 -9.46 2.73 6.45
C PHE A 85 -8.18 3.53 6.71
N HIS A 86 -7.05 2.86 6.61
CA HIS A 86 -5.72 3.46 6.70
C HIS A 86 -5.20 3.81 5.30
N ARG A 87 -4.88 5.10 5.08
CA ARG A 87 -4.33 5.56 3.79
C ARG A 87 -2.88 5.16 3.58
N VAL A 88 -2.18 4.95 4.67
CA VAL A 88 -0.80 4.45 4.74
C VAL A 88 -0.77 3.36 5.79
N LEU A 89 -0.17 2.24 5.50
CA LEU A 89 0.10 1.16 6.44
C LEU A 89 1.61 1.02 6.64
N GLU A 90 1.99 0.81 7.88
CA GLU A 90 3.36 0.47 8.24
C GLU A 90 3.64 -1.02 8.02
N ASP A 91 4.85 -1.42 8.25
CA ASP A 91 5.28 -2.79 8.12
C ASP A 91 4.63 -3.69 9.18
N ASP A 92 4.05 -4.81 8.76
CA ASP A 92 3.41 -5.78 9.65
C ASP A 92 4.41 -6.45 10.63
N ALA A 93 5.71 -6.38 10.36
CA ALA A 93 6.73 -6.84 11.29
C ALA A 93 6.76 -6.07 12.61
N TYR A 94 6.11 -4.90 12.67
CA TYR A 94 5.87 -4.13 13.90
C TYR A 94 4.51 -4.47 14.56
N SER A 95 3.71 -5.31 13.91
CA SER A 95 2.42 -5.74 14.44
C SER A 95 2.62 -6.86 15.46
N GLU A 96 1.96 -6.78 16.60
CA GLU A 96 1.98 -7.82 17.64
C GLU A 96 1.42 -9.17 17.14
N VAL A 97 0.62 -9.14 16.06
CA VAL A 97 -0.08 -10.30 15.49
C VAL A 97 0.78 -11.09 14.49
N ASN A 98 1.70 -10.42 13.79
CA ASN A 98 2.51 -11.00 12.71
C ASN A 98 4.01 -10.91 12.97
N ASN A 99 4.45 -11.15 14.18
CA ASN A 99 5.86 -11.13 14.61
C ASN A 99 6.71 -12.23 13.91
N LEU A 100 6.80 -12.19 12.58
CA LEU A 100 7.61 -13.13 11.79
C LEU A 100 9.11 -12.82 11.85
N LEU A 101 9.48 -11.60 12.17
CA LEU A 101 10.82 -11.20 12.53
C LEU A 101 10.68 -10.30 13.74
N GLU A 102 11.44 -10.56 14.80
CA GLU A 102 11.67 -9.61 15.87
C GLU A 102 12.44 -8.38 15.36
N LEU A 103 11.85 -7.65 14.43
CA LEU A 103 12.26 -6.28 14.16
C LEU A 103 11.85 -5.50 15.41
N LYS A 104 12.65 -5.65 16.46
CA LYS A 104 12.50 -4.87 17.67
C LYS A 104 12.41 -3.42 17.26
N LYS A 105 11.31 -2.76 17.60
CA LYS A 105 10.96 -1.34 17.44
C LYS A 105 12.15 -0.40 17.68
N ARG A 106 13.11 -0.39 16.77
CA ARG A 106 14.29 0.47 16.86
C ARG A 106 14.45 1.19 15.54
N ASP A 107 13.63 2.23 15.37
CA ASP A 107 13.64 3.10 14.19
C ASP A 107 15.05 3.63 13.87
N ASP A 108 15.90 3.77 14.91
CA ASP A 108 17.31 4.18 14.77
C ASP A 108 18.22 3.16 14.07
N LYS A 109 17.84 1.88 14.04
CA LYS A 109 18.60 0.81 13.34
C LYS A 109 18.21 0.64 11.88
N ILE A 110 17.06 1.16 11.49
CA ILE A 110 16.61 1.08 10.10
C ILE A 110 17.51 1.93 9.21
N LYS A 111 18.04 1.32 8.15
CA LYS A 111 18.91 1.96 7.15
C LYS A 111 18.17 2.30 5.86
N LYS A 112 17.08 1.59 5.58
CA LYS A 112 16.28 1.79 4.38
C LYS A 112 14.80 1.70 4.74
N VAL A 113 14.03 2.66 4.27
CA VAL A 113 12.57 2.61 4.25
C VAL A 113 12.15 2.48 2.79
N VAL A 114 11.54 1.37 2.44
CA VAL A 114 11.00 1.14 1.11
C VAL A 114 9.52 1.50 1.12
N ILE A 115 9.18 2.53 0.36
CA ILE A 115 7.81 2.99 0.18
C ILE A 115 7.28 2.28 -1.06
N CYS A 116 6.12 1.65 -0.97
CA CYS A 116 5.52 0.88 -2.06
C CYS A 116 3.99 1.01 -2.06
N SER A 117 3.35 0.44 -3.07
CA SER A 117 1.90 0.33 -3.15
C SER A 117 1.52 -0.99 -3.81
N GLY A 118 0.48 -1.64 -3.29
CA GLY A 118 -0.05 -2.88 -3.83
C GLY A 118 0.77 -4.13 -3.49
N LYS A 119 0.56 -5.18 -4.27
CA LYS A 119 1.02 -6.54 -3.95
C LYS A 119 2.54 -6.72 -3.88
N ILE A 120 3.33 -5.84 -4.49
CA ILE A 120 4.81 -5.86 -4.39
C ILE A 120 5.30 -5.90 -2.94
N TYR A 121 4.50 -5.41 -2.01
CA TYR A 121 4.78 -5.50 -0.59
C TYR A 121 5.07 -6.93 -0.12
N TYR A 122 4.33 -7.91 -0.62
CA TYR A 122 4.50 -9.31 -0.24
C TYR A 122 5.79 -9.91 -0.79
N ASP A 123 6.17 -9.56 -2.01
CA ASP A 123 7.47 -9.96 -2.60
C ASP A 123 8.64 -9.36 -1.80
N LEU A 124 8.48 -8.11 -1.37
CA LEU A 124 9.48 -7.41 -0.54
C LEU A 124 9.63 -8.05 0.85
N ILE A 125 8.51 -8.47 1.49
CA ILE A 125 8.57 -9.21 2.76
C ILE A 125 9.31 -10.53 2.58
N GLU A 126 8.97 -11.30 1.55
CA GLU A 126 9.59 -12.60 1.27
C GLU A 126 11.09 -12.45 1.00
N ALA A 127 11.48 -11.44 0.24
CA ALA A 127 12.88 -11.13 0.02
C ALA A 127 13.59 -10.76 1.34
N ARG A 128 12.98 -9.93 2.19
CA ARG A 128 13.54 -9.57 3.49
C ARG A 128 13.75 -10.79 4.39
N GLU A 129 12.78 -11.66 4.48
CA GLU A 129 12.85 -12.91 5.25
C GLU A 129 13.97 -13.83 4.72
N LYS A 130 14.00 -14.04 3.40
CA LYS A 130 15.01 -14.86 2.72
C LYS A 130 16.45 -14.38 3.01
N TYR A 131 16.66 -13.07 2.96
CA TYR A 131 17.99 -12.46 3.18
C TYR A 131 18.24 -12.06 4.64
N LYS A 132 17.31 -12.33 5.56
CA LYS A 132 17.39 -11.99 7.00
C LYS A 132 17.80 -10.54 7.25
N ASN A 133 17.25 -9.60 6.46
CA ASN A 133 17.64 -8.19 6.53
C ASN A 133 16.75 -7.42 7.49
N ASP A 134 17.25 -7.22 8.73
CA ASP A 134 16.57 -6.52 9.82
C ASP A 134 16.71 -4.98 9.77
N ARG A 135 17.40 -4.43 8.74
CA ARG A 135 17.65 -2.99 8.59
C ARG A 135 16.78 -2.31 7.55
N VAL A 136 15.78 -3.04 7.04
CA VAL A 136 14.83 -2.55 6.04
C VAL A 136 13.42 -2.63 6.61
N THR A 137 12.67 -1.56 6.48
CA THR A 137 11.24 -1.53 6.78
C THR A 137 10.45 -1.07 5.56
N PHE A 138 9.17 -1.36 5.56
CA PHE A 138 8.25 -1.05 4.47
C PHE A 138 7.16 -0.08 4.92
N VAL A 139 6.79 0.84 4.03
CA VAL A 139 5.64 1.73 4.21
C VAL A 139 4.77 1.61 2.97
N ARG A 140 3.51 1.19 3.17
CA ARG A 140 2.55 0.95 2.07
C ARG A 140 1.64 2.15 1.89
N ILE A 141 1.60 2.71 0.69
CA ILE A 141 0.60 3.71 0.33
C ILE A 141 -0.62 2.99 -0.22
N GLU A 142 -1.65 2.90 0.59
CA GLU A 142 -2.92 2.24 0.26
C GLU A 142 -3.84 3.16 -0.55
N GLN A 143 -3.78 4.47 -0.31
CA GLN A 143 -4.49 5.47 -1.09
C GLN A 143 -3.50 6.36 -1.84
N LEU A 144 -3.52 6.25 -3.17
CA LEU A 144 -2.65 7.04 -4.05
C LEU A 144 -3.24 8.41 -4.38
N TYR A 145 -4.57 8.53 -4.37
CA TYR A 145 -5.23 9.82 -4.54
C TYR A 145 -6.55 9.93 -3.75
N PRO A 146 -6.84 11.03 -3.05
CA PRO A 146 -5.91 12.11 -2.72
C PRO A 146 -4.69 11.58 -1.94
N PHE A 147 -3.50 12.10 -2.27
CA PHE A 147 -2.25 11.60 -1.71
C PHE A 147 -2.13 11.91 -0.21
N PRO A 148 -1.77 10.95 0.65
CA PRO A 148 -1.73 11.12 2.09
C PRO A 148 -0.41 11.72 2.59
N ALA A 149 0.04 12.85 2.01
CA ALA A 149 1.34 13.44 2.26
C ALA A 149 1.62 13.68 3.76
N LYS A 150 0.66 14.26 4.49
CA LYS A 150 0.82 14.53 5.92
C LYS A 150 1.01 13.25 6.75
N THR A 151 0.24 12.21 6.46
CA THR A 151 0.34 10.92 7.17
C THR A 151 1.69 10.26 6.86
N LEU A 152 2.07 10.23 5.58
CA LEU A 152 3.35 9.67 5.14
C LEU A 152 4.53 10.41 5.81
N ALA A 153 4.54 11.74 5.75
CA ALA A 153 5.59 12.55 6.37
C ALA A 153 5.72 12.29 7.87
N ASN A 154 4.61 12.14 8.60
CA ASN A 154 4.64 11.83 10.03
C ASN A 154 5.25 10.46 10.34
N ILE A 155 5.03 9.47 9.49
CA ILE A 155 5.64 8.14 9.61
C ILE A 155 7.15 8.24 9.32
N LEU A 156 7.53 8.89 8.21
CA LEU A 156 8.91 8.96 7.76
C LEU A 156 9.83 9.75 8.70
N LYS A 157 9.32 10.73 9.43
CA LYS A 157 10.07 11.51 10.43
C LYS A 157 10.75 10.65 11.51
N ARG A 158 10.26 9.46 11.76
CA ARG A 158 10.86 8.54 12.75
C ARG A 158 12.18 7.95 12.27
N TYR A 159 12.40 7.88 10.98
CA TYR A 159 13.54 7.20 10.35
C TYR A 159 14.63 8.17 9.91
N THR A 160 15.15 8.97 10.87
CA THR A 160 16.09 10.08 10.60
C THR A 160 17.43 9.66 9.96
N LYS A 161 17.80 8.38 10.07
CA LYS A 161 19.08 7.84 9.55
C LYS A 161 18.87 6.90 8.35
N ALA A 162 17.66 6.78 7.85
CA ALA A 162 17.33 5.87 6.78
C ALA A 162 17.31 6.56 5.42
N ARG A 163 17.70 5.81 4.38
CA ARG A 163 17.46 6.20 2.99
C ARG A 163 16.02 5.81 2.61
N PHE A 164 15.28 6.71 1.97
CA PHE A 164 13.97 6.45 1.42
C PHE A 164 14.07 5.97 -0.02
N ILE A 165 13.28 4.95 -0.38
CA ILE A 165 13.28 4.33 -1.70
C ILE A 165 11.83 4.07 -2.09
N TRP A 166 11.42 4.52 -3.28
CA TRP A 166 10.17 4.08 -3.91
C TRP A 166 10.39 2.76 -4.63
N CYS A 167 9.47 1.80 -4.46
CA CYS A 167 9.47 0.52 -5.16
C CYS A 167 8.08 0.21 -5.71
N GLN A 168 8.01 -0.15 -6.97
CA GLN A 168 6.79 -0.58 -7.66
C GLN A 168 7.08 -1.73 -8.62
N GLU A 169 6.05 -2.49 -9.01
CA GLU A 169 6.17 -3.56 -10.02
C GLU A 169 6.30 -2.99 -11.45
N GLU A 170 5.61 -1.92 -11.69
CA GLU A 170 5.49 -1.31 -13.01
C GLU A 170 6.82 -0.68 -13.44
N PRO A 171 7.09 -0.62 -14.76
CA PRO A 171 8.19 0.16 -15.31
C PRO A 171 8.10 1.64 -14.87
N LYS A 172 9.22 2.35 -14.89
CA LYS A 172 9.33 3.74 -14.41
C LYS A 172 8.33 4.71 -15.05
N ASN A 173 7.95 4.47 -16.30
CA ASN A 173 6.98 5.30 -17.04
C ASN A 173 5.51 4.91 -16.79
N MET A 174 5.25 3.90 -15.99
CA MET A 174 3.93 3.39 -15.63
C MET A 174 3.73 3.40 -14.11
N GLY A 175 2.56 2.95 -13.66
CA GLY A 175 2.25 2.86 -12.23
C GLY A 175 2.11 4.22 -11.55
N ALA A 176 2.52 4.29 -10.29
CA ALA A 176 2.32 5.47 -9.45
C ALA A 176 3.51 6.45 -9.45
N TRP A 177 4.68 6.08 -9.96
CA TRP A 177 5.91 6.86 -9.81
C TRP A 177 5.74 8.34 -10.22
N ASN A 178 5.16 8.60 -11.41
CA ASN A 178 5.00 9.96 -11.91
C ASN A 178 4.12 10.86 -11.02
N THR A 179 3.24 10.26 -10.22
CA THR A 179 2.41 10.99 -9.24
C THR A 179 3.13 11.11 -7.90
N VAL A 180 3.67 10.01 -7.41
CA VAL A 180 4.25 9.92 -6.05
C VAL A 180 5.51 10.77 -5.92
N ARG A 181 6.37 10.83 -6.94
CA ARG A 181 7.61 11.62 -6.91
C ARG A 181 7.39 13.09 -6.54
N ASN A 182 6.25 13.67 -6.90
CA ASN A 182 5.94 15.07 -6.59
C ASN A 182 5.71 15.33 -5.08
N TYR A 183 5.66 14.27 -4.27
CA TYR A 183 5.40 14.34 -2.82
C TYR A 183 6.55 13.81 -1.96
N ILE A 184 7.51 13.09 -2.56
CA ILE A 184 8.61 12.43 -1.83
C ILE A 184 10.01 12.89 -2.24
N ASP A 185 10.13 13.70 -3.29
CA ASP A 185 11.39 14.36 -3.72
C ASP A 185 11.75 15.56 -2.85
#